data_99f9a5009d5d93f1296ca5978f0038cf
#
_entry.id   99f9a5009d5d93f1296ca5978f0038cf
#
_cell.length_a   1.000
_cell.length_b   1.000
_cell.length_c   1.000
_cell.angle_alpha   90.00
_cell.angle_beta   90.00
_cell.angle_gamma   90.00
#
_symmetry.space_group_name_H-M   'P 1'
#
loop_
_entity.id
_entity.type
_entity.pdbx_description
1 polymer ?
#
loop_
_entity_poly.entity_id
_entity_poly.type
_entity_poly.pdbx_seq_one_letter_code
_entity_poly.pdbx_strand_id
1 'polypeptide(L)'
;MDCYTAALTLLSRRELSTRQLRDRLTRKKYSPDEIAPVITRLTLDGALDDTRVARASARLGAVVKRRGRRRVLQEITQLGIGPATAKRAVDDVFAEIDESALLDRAIDRRLKGIDARALDRRARARLVRSLVGQGFDAGQIYARLRNRGVESDE
;
A
#
# COMPACT_ATOMS: atom_id res chain seq x y z
N MET A 1 13.71 10.96 -30.20
CA MET A 1 12.73 11.44 -29.16
C MET A 1 13.52 12.06 -28.02
N ASP A 2 13.20 13.27 -27.67
CA ASP A 2 13.86 13.90 -26.52
C ASP A 2 13.34 13.34 -25.17
N CYS A 3 14.05 13.64 -24.12
CA CYS A 3 13.74 13.12 -22.78
C CYS A 3 12.34 13.55 -22.29
N TYR A 4 11.97 14.81 -22.54
CA TYR A 4 10.65 15.33 -22.17
C TYR A 4 9.50 14.58 -22.85
N THR A 5 9.60 14.38 -24.15
CA THR A 5 8.60 13.63 -24.92
C THR A 5 8.52 12.17 -24.47
N ALA A 6 9.67 11.55 -24.22
CA ALA A 6 9.71 10.19 -23.67
C ALA A 6 9.03 10.10 -22.31
N ALA A 7 9.26 11.07 -21.43
CA ALA A 7 8.62 11.13 -20.12
C ALA A 7 7.10 11.27 -20.22
N LEU A 8 6.62 12.18 -21.09
CA LEU A 8 5.18 12.35 -21.33
C LEU A 8 4.54 11.07 -21.87
N THR A 9 5.22 10.36 -22.75
CA THR A 9 4.74 9.09 -23.30
C THR A 9 4.60 8.04 -22.18
N LEU A 10 5.56 7.98 -21.28
CA LEU A 10 5.49 7.06 -20.13
C LEU A 10 4.34 7.41 -19.21
N LEU A 11 4.17 8.69 -18.86
CA LEU A 11 3.12 9.16 -17.97
C LEU A 11 1.71 9.06 -18.60
N SER A 12 1.59 9.09 -19.92
CA SER A 12 0.31 8.92 -20.60
C SER A 12 -0.27 7.51 -20.43
N ARG A 13 0.57 6.53 -20.18
CA ARG A 13 0.15 5.13 -20.00
C ARG A 13 -0.30 4.82 -18.59
N ARG A 14 0.35 5.42 -17.60
CA ARG A 14 0.03 5.28 -16.19
C ARG A 14 0.77 6.31 -15.37
N GLU A 15 0.25 6.61 -14.20
CA GLU A 15 0.96 7.44 -13.23
C GLU A 15 2.21 6.70 -12.74
N LEU A 16 3.28 7.47 -12.55
CA LEU A 16 4.55 6.98 -12.03
C LEU A 16 5.01 7.89 -10.88
N SER A 17 5.69 7.34 -9.90
CA SER A 17 6.44 8.15 -8.94
C SER A 17 7.64 8.80 -9.65
N THR A 18 8.17 9.84 -9.03
CA THR A 18 9.39 10.53 -9.53
C THR A 18 10.53 9.53 -9.74
N ARG A 19 10.76 8.66 -8.77
CA ARG A 19 11.81 7.63 -8.87
C ARG A 19 11.54 6.64 -10.00
N GLN A 20 10.32 6.18 -10.16
CA GLN A 20 9.96 5.27 -11.25
C GLN A 20 10.19 5.91 -12.61
N LEU A 21 9.82 7.17 -12.78
CA LEU A 21 10.06 7.89 -14.04
C LEU A 21 11.56 8.03 -14.30
N ARG A 22 12.33 8.44 -13.29
CA ARG A 22 13.80 8.56 -13.41
C ARG A 22 14.42 7.23 -13.81
N ASP A 23 14.05 6.14 -13.19
CA ASP A 23 14.58 4.81 -13.48
C ASP A 23 14.26 4.39 -14.90
N ARG A 24 13.05 4.64 -15.38
CA ARG A 24 12.63 4.30 -16.75
C ARG A 24 13.36 5.13 -17.80
N LEU A 25 13.56 6.42 -17.54
CA LEU A 25 14.31 7.29 -18.44
C LEU A 25 15.80 6.89 -18.49
N THR A 26 16.36 6.50 -17.35
CA THR A 26 17.73 5.99 -17.27
C THR A 26 17.89 4.71 -18.11
N ARG A 27 16.93 3.79 -18.04
CA ARG A 27 16.93 2.58 -18.87
C ARG A 27 16.84 2.89 -20.37
N LYS A 28 16.19 3.99 -20.74
CA LYS A 28 16.12 4.48 -22.12
C LYS A 28 17.39 5.22 -22.56
N LYS A 29 18.42 5.24 -21.68
CA LYS A 29 19.75 5.81 -21.98
C LYS A 29 19.80 7.34 -21.96
N TYR A 30 18.82 8.01 -21.38
CA TYR A 30 18.95 9.44 -21.08
C TYR A 30 19.89 9.65 -19.91
N SER A 31 20.72 10.72 -19.99
CA SER A 31 21.67 11.04 -18.93
C SER A 31 20.98 11.71 -17.73
N PRO A 32 21.59 11.66 -16.54
CA PRO A 32 21.08 12.43 -15.39
C PRO A 32 20.87 13.91 -15.67
N ASP A 33 21.76 14.53 -16.47
CA ASP A 33 21.65 15.95 -16.85
C ASP A 33 20.45 16.22 -17.78
N GLU A 34 20.03 15.25 -18.58
CA GLU A 34 18.83 15.34 -19.40
C GLU A 34 17.56 15.09 -18.55
N ILE A 35 17.62 14.20 -17.60
CA ILE A 35 16.47 13.76 -16.77
C ILE A 35 16.08 14.84 -15.76
N ALA A 36 17.04 15.42 -15.05
CA ALA A 36 16.75 16.33 -13.92
C ALA A 36 15.87 17.52 -14.31
N PRO A 37 16.12 18.26 -15.40
CA PRO A 37 15.25 19.37 -15.82
C PRO A 37 13.84 18.92 -16.19
N VAL A 38 13.73 17.75 -16.80
CA VAL A 38 12.44 17.17 -17.20
C VAL A 38 11.59 16.86 -15.97
N ILE A 39 12.16 16.23 -14.94
CA ILE A 39 11.48 15.95 -13.68
C ILE A 39 11.03 17.24 -13.02
N THR A 40 11.88 18.25 -12.95
CA THR A 40 11.53 19.56 -12.37
C THR A 40 10.35 20.18 -13.10
N ARG A 41 10.39 20.19 -14.41
CA ARG A 41 9.32 20.77 -15.25
C ARG A 41 7.98 20.02 -15.06
N LEU A 42 8.01 18.70 -15.12
CA LEU A 42 6.80 17.89 -14.96
C LEU A 42 6.21 17.99 -13.56
N THR A 43 7.05 18.15 -12.55
CA THR A 43 6.60 18.38 -11.17
C THR A 43 5.91 19.75 -11.03
N LEU A 44 6.50 20.80 -11.60
CA LEU A 44 5.91 22.14 -11.59
C LEU A 44 4.58 22.20 -12.35
N ASP A 45 4.48 21.46 -13.45
CA ASP A 45 3.27 21.38 -14.27
C ASP A 45 2.19 20.48 -13.67
N GLY A 46 2.48 19.76 -12.60
CA GLY A 46 1.55 18.83 -11.96
C GLY A 46 1.38 17.50 -12.68
N ALA A 47 2.10 17.27 -13.77
CA ALA A 47 2.07 15.99 -14.50
C ALA A 47 2.74 14.86 -13.70
N LEU A 48 3.67 15.22 -12.83
CA LEU A 48 4.38 14.32 -11.92
C LEU A 48 4.11 14.77 -10.48
N ASP A 49 3.49 13.92 -9.68
CA ASP A 49 3.06 14.27 -8.32
C ASP A 49 3.08 13.01 -7.42
N ASP A 50 4.13 12.90 -6.61
CA ASP A 50 4.30 11.75 -5.69
C ASP A 50 3.21 11.68 -4.62
N THR A 51 2.65 12.80 -4.19
CA THR A 51 1.52 12.81 -3.26
C THR A 51 0.29 12.17 -3.87
N ARG A 52 -0.02 12.49 -5.11
CA ARG A 52 -1.15 11.90 -5.85
C ARG A 52 -0.94 10.41 -6.05
N VAL A 53 0.26 9.99 -6.45
CA VAL A 53 0.61 8.58 -6.63
C VAL A 53 0.50 7.82 -5.31
N ALA A 54 1.01 8.38 -4.22
CA ALA A 54 0.95 7.77 -2.89
C ALA A 54 -0.50 7.56 -2.43
N ARG A 55 -1.36 8.55 -2.61
CA ARG A 55 -2.79 8.45 -2.24
C ARG A 55 -3.53 7.41 -3.06
N ALA A 56 -3.30 7.37 -4.37
CA ALA A 56 -3.91 6.36 -5.24
C ALA A 56 -3.45 4.96 -4.86
N SER A 57 -2.17 4.78 -4.57
CA SER A 57 -1.60 3.51 -4.12
C SER A 57 -2.15 3.08 -2.76
N ALA A 58 -2.28 4.02 -1.81
CA ALA A 58 -2.85 3.75 -0.50
C ALA A 58 -4.31 3.30 -0.61
N ARG A 59 -5.10 3.97 -1.42
CA ARG A 59 -6.51 3.64 -1.63
C ARG A 59 -6.67 2.28 -2.30
N LEU A 60 -5.88 2.00 -3.33
CA LEU A 60 -5.88 0.69 -3.99
C LEU A 60 -5.50 -0.42 -3.01
N GLY A 61 -4.45 -0.22 -2.22
CA GLY A 61 -3.98 -1.20 -1.24
C GLY A 61 -5.01 -1.48 -0.15
N ALA A 62 -5.61 -0.45 0.42
CA ALA A 62 -6.56 -0.58 1.52
C ALA A 62 -7.95 -1.04 1.06
N VAL A 63 -8.51 -0.42 0.03
CA VAL A 63 -9.92 -0.61 -0.38
C VAL A 63 -10.07 -1.81 -1.31
N VAL A 64 -9.22 -1.94 -2.31
CA VAL A 64 -9.33 -3.00 -3.32
C VAL A 64 -8.60 -4.27 -2.89
N LYS A 65 -7.34 -4.13 -2.51
CA LYS A 65 -6.52 -5.27 -2.08
C LYS A 65 -6.74 -5.67 -0.63
N ARG A 66 -7.44 -4.83 0.14
CA ARG A 66 -7.81 -5.08 1.54
C ARG A 66 -6.62 -5.41 2.43
N ARG A 67 -5.51 -4.70 2.21
CA ARG A 67 -4.28 -4.86 2.99
C ARG A 67 -4.29 -3.95 4.21
N GLY A 68 -3.57 -4.35 5.25
CA GLY A 68 -3.38 -3.56 6.44
C GLY A 68 -2.39 -2.41 6.22
N ARG A 69 -2.37 -1.46 7.16
CA ARG A 69 -1.59 -0.21 7.11
C ARG A 69 -0.10 -0.45 6.81
N ARG A 70 0.53 -1.41 7.48
CA ARG A 70 1.97 -1.68 7.31
C ARG A 70 2.33 -2.12 5.90
N ARG A 71 1.52 -2.98 5.32
CA ARG A 71 1.74 -3.47 3.95
C ARG A 71 1.53 -2.36 2.93
N VAL A 72 0.51 -1.54 3.12
CA VAL A 72 0.25 -0.40 2.24
C VAL A 72 1.39 0.60 2.30
N LEU A 73 1.89 0.92 3.50
CA LEU A 73 3.05 1.81 3.66
C LEU A 73 4.30 1.24 2.97
N GLN A 74 4.56 -0.04 3.15
CA GLN A 74 5.69 -0.71 2.51
C GLN A 74 5.62 -0.62 0.98
N GLU A 75 4.45 -0.84 0.40
CA GLU A 75 4.25 -0.78 -1.05
C GLU A 75 4.48 0.61 -1.62
N ILE A 76 4.02 1.65 -0.91
CA ILE A 76 4.27 3.04 -1.32
C ILE A 76 5.75 3.37 -1.22
N THR A 77 6.42 2.93 -0.17
CA THR A 77 7.86 3.10 0.00
C THR A 77 8.65 2.43 -1.12
N GLN A 78 8.21 1.26 -1.58
CA GLN A 78 8.83 0.55 -2.70
C GLN A 78 8.72 1.31 -4.03
N LEU A 79 7.76 2.21 -4.17
CA LEU A 79 7.67 3.10 -5.33
C LEU A 79 8.74 4.21 -5.31
N GLY A 80 9.51 4.30 -4.26
CA GLY A 80 10.54 5.32 -4.07
C GLY A 80 9.99 6.66 -3.60
N ILE A 81 8.79 6.68 -3.05
CA ILE A 81 8.16 7.87 -2.48
C ILE A 81 8.74 8.10 -1.07
N GLY A 82 9.04 9.35 -0.74
CA GLY A 82 9.63 9.72 0.54
C GLY A 82 8.78 9.31 1.74
N PRO A 83 9.41 9.01 2.90
CA PRO A 83 8.71 8.47 4.06
C PRO A 83 7.58 9.38 4.59
N ALA A 84 7.78 10.69 4.62
CA ALA A 84 6.77 11.64 5.09
C ALA A 84 5.54 11.66 4.18
N THR A 85 5.74 11.67 2.88
CA THR A 85 4.65 11.64 1.88
C THR A 85 3.90 10.31 1.94
N ALA A 86 4.63 9.21 2.02
CA ALA A 86 4.05 7.87 2.15
C ALA A 86 3.19 7.74 3.42
N LYS A 87 3.73 8.15 4.56
CA LYS A 87 3.02 8.11 5.84
C LYS A 87 1.75 8.95 5.82
N ARG A 88 1.83 10.17 5.29
CA ARG A 88 0.65 11.05 5.18
C ARG A 88 -0.44 10.43 4.33
N ALA A 89 -0.10 9.83 3.20
CA ALA A 89 -1.06 9.17 2.33
C ALA A 89 -1.74 7.99 3.03
N VAL A 90 -0.99 7.19 3.75
CA VAL A 90 -1.52 6.06 4.53
C VAL A 90 -2.43 6.57 5.65
N ASP A 91 -1.98 7.55 6.43
CA ASP A 91 -2.78 8.11 7.53
C ASP A 91 -4.10 8.70 7.01
N ASP A 92 -4.08 9.44 5.91
CA ASP A 92 -5.27 10.05 5.33
C ASP A 92 -6.29 9.00 4.85
N VAL A 93 -5.83 7.97 4.15
CA VAL A 93 -6.72 6.92 3.65
C VAL A 93 -7.28 6.07 4.80
N PHE A 94 -6.45 5.69 5.76
CA PHE A 94 -6.90 4.88 6.89
C PHE A 94 -7.72 5.67 7.92
N ALA A 95 -7.69 6.99 7.90
CA ALA A 95 -8.62 7.82 8.67
C ALA A 95 -10.07 7.71 8.15
N GLU A 96 -10.25 7.37 6.87
CA GLU A 96 -11.55 7.20 6.24
C GLU A 96 -12.07 5.75 6.28
N ILE A 97 -11.27 4.81 6.78
CA ILE A 97 -11.56 3.38 6.78
C ILE A 97 -11.70 2.89 8.23
N ASP A 98 -12.67 2.01 8.46
CA ASP A 98 -12.75 1.24 9.69
C ASP A 98 -11.74 0.08 9.64
N GLU A 99 -10.56 0.27 10.26
CA GLU A 99 -9.50 -0.74 10.29
C GLU A 99 -9.93 -2.02 11.01
N SER A 100 -10.76 -1.91 12.04
CA SER A 100 -11.28 -3.08 12.75
C SER A 100 -12.16 -3.93 11.87
N ALA A 101 -13.05 -3.29 11.09
CA ALA A 101 -13.90 -3.99 10.13
C ALA A 101 -13.07 -4.62 8.99
N LEU A 102 -12.03 -3.93 8.53
CA LEU A 102 -11.11 -4.45 7.53
C LEU A 102 -10.41 -5.71 8.03
N LEU A 103 -9.91 -5.69 9.26
CA LEU A 103 -9.26 -6.83 9.91
C LEU A 103 -10.24 -7.99 10.12
N ASP A 104 -11.45 -7.71 10.59
CA ASP A 104 -12.48 -8.74 10.78
C ASP A 104 -12.81 -9.46 9.49
N ARG A 105 -12.95 -8.73 8.39
CA ARG A 105 -13.18 -9.33 7.06
C ARG A 105 -12.00 -10.18 6.61
N ALA A 106 -10.77 -9.75 6.89
CA ALA A 106 -9.57 -10.52 6.56
C ALA A 106 -9.51 -11.81 7.37
N ILE A 107 -9.86 -11.77 8.65
CA ILE A 107 -9.96 -12.96 9.51
C ILE A 107 -11.03 -13.90 8.98
N ASP A 108 -12.24 -13.41 8.71
CA ASP A 108 -13.36 -14.23 8.21
C ASP A 108 -13.00 -14.94 6.91
N ARG A 109 -12.35 -14.25 6.00
CA ARG A 109 -11.92 -14.83 4.72
C ARG A 109 -10.94 -15.98 4.92
N ARG A 110 -10.04 -15.87 5.89
CA ARG A 110 -9.04 -16.90 6.18
C ARG A 110 -9.63 -18.08 6.94
N LEU A 111 -10.61 -17.84 7.79
CA LEU A 111 -11.29 -18.89 8.55
C LEU A 111 -12.22 -19.74 7.69
N LYS A 112 -12.76 -19.18 6.61
CA LYS A 112 -13.68 -19.89 5.68
C LYS A 112 -14.83 -20.60 6.42
N GLY A 113 -15.43 -19.92 7.38
CA GLY A 113 -16.53 -20.47 8.18
C GLY A 113 -16.11 -21.33 9.36
N ILE A 114 -14.82 -21.57 9.57
CA ILE A 114 -14.32 -22.29 10.74
C ILE A 114 -14.33 -21.36 11.96
N ASP A 115 -14.82 -21.87 13.10
CA ASP A 115 -14.75 -21.13 14.36
C ASP A 115 -13.28 -20.96 14.79
N ALA A 116 -12.89 -19.73 15.11
CA ALA A 116 -11.52 -19.42 15.55
C ALA A 116 -11.11 -20.25 16.79
N ARG A 117 -12.07 -20.60 17.65
CA ARG A 117 -11.83 -21.42 18.85
C ARG A 117 -11.49 -22.87 18.52
N ALA A 118 -11.89 -23.34 17.34
CA ALA A 118 -11.59 -24.68 16.87
C ALA A 118 -10.19 -24.84 16.30
N LEU A 119 -9.45 -23.72 16.10
CA LEU A 119 -8.09 -23.76 15.59
C LEU A 119 -7.12 -24.28 16.67
N ASP A 120 -6.29 -25.25 16.28
CA ASP A 120 -5.17 -25.66 17.13
C ASP A 120 -4.08 -24.57 17.13
N ARG A 121 -3.06 -24.75 17.97
CA ARG A 121 -1.99 -23.78 18.13
C ARG A 121 -1.23 -23.49 16.83
N ARG A 122 -0.98 -24.50 16.00
CA ARG A 122 -0.30 -24.36 14.71
C ARG A 122 -1.14 -23.60 13.69
N ALA A 123 -2.40 -23.95 13.56
CA ALA A 123 -3.32 -23.30 12.64
C ALA A 123 -3.52 -21.83 13.03
N ARG A 124 -3.64 -21.54 14.32
CA ARG A 124 -3.72 -20.18 14.83
C ARG A 124 -2.46 -19.37 14.52
N ALA A 125 -1.28 -19.94 14.72
CA ALA A 125 -0.01 -19.26 14.39
C ALA A 125 0.11 -18.98 12.89
N ARG A 126 -0.33 -19.90 12.04
CA ARG A 126 -0.35 -19.67 10.57
C ARG A 126 -1.30 -18.54 10.20
N LEU A 127 -2.48 -18.50 10.79
CA LEU A 127 -3.45 -17.42 10.58
C LEU A 127 -2.85 -16.06 10.94
N VAL A 128 -2.26 -15.95 12.12
CA VAL A 128 -1.63 -14.71 12.59
C VAL A 128 -0.50 -14.28 11.65
N ARG A 129 0.40 -15.18 11.29
CA ARG A 129 1.49 -14.85 10.36
C ARG A 129 0.98 -14.38 9.00
N SER A 130 -0.06 -15.00 8.51
CA SER A 130 -0.67 -14.62 7.24
C SER A 130 -1.25 -13.19 7.29
N LEU A 131 -1.95 -12.85 8.36
CA LEU A 131 -2.54 -11.53 8.56
C LEU A 131 -1.47 -10.46 8.81
N VAL A 132 -0.41 -10.78 9.55
CA VAL A 132 0.76 -9.90 9.70
C VAL A 132 1.40 -9.63 8.34
N GLY A 133 1.54 -10.67 7.49
CA GLY A 133 2.04 -10.53 6.13
C GLY A 133 1.16 -9.65 5.24
N GLN A 134 -0.13 -9.57 5.52
CA GLN A 134 -1.05 -8.64 4.85
C GLN A 134 -0.98 -7.20 5.38
N GLY A 135 -0.21 -6.97 6.43
CA GLY A 135 0.04 -5.64 6.98
C GLY A 135 -0.71 -5.29 8.25
N PHE A 136 -1.42 -6.25 8.86
CA PHE A 136 -2.13 -6.03 10.11
C PHE A 136 -1.22 -6.17 11.33
N ASP A 137 -1.52 -5.42 12.38
CA ASP A 137 -0.78 -5.48 13.63
C ASP A 137 -1.10 -6.76 14.40
N ALA A 138 -0.05 -7.45 14.88
CA ALA A 138 -0.20 -8.71 15.61
C ALA A 138 -1.06 -8.56 16.89
N GLY A 139 -0.85 -7.48 17.65
CA GLY A 139 -1.62 -7.21 18.85
C GLY A 139 -3.12 -7.04 18.58
N GLN A 140 -3.46 -6.34 17.50
CA GLN A 140 -4.86 -6.18 17.07
C GLN A 140 -5.45 -7.51 16.60
N ILE A 141 -4.69 -8.33 15.89
CA ILE A 141 -5.13 -9.65 15.45
C ILE A 141 -5.49 -10.52 16.67
N TYR A 142 -4.60 -10.61 17.65
CA TYR A 142 -4.85 -11.39 18.87
C TYR A 142 -6.04 -10.86 19.63
N ALA A 143 -6.19 -9.54 19.76
CA ALA A 143 -7.32 -8.92 20.42
C ALA A 143 -8.65 -9.28 19.75
N ARG A 144 -8.70 -9.22 18.41
CA ARG A 144 -9.91 -9.59 17.65
C ARG A 144 -10.24 -11.07 17.76
N LEU A 145 -9.23 -11.95 17.76
CA LEU A 145 -9.47 -13.38 17.95
C LEU A 145 -9.97 -13.72 19.35
N ARG A 146 -9.48 -13.04 20.39
CA ARG A 146 -9.98 -13.20 21.77
C ARG A 146 -11.44 -12.76 21.88
N ASN A 147 -11.81 -11.62 21.29
CA ASN A 147 -13.17 -11.10 21.35
C ASN A 147 -14.16 -12.05 20.67
N ARG A 148 -13.80 -12.71 19.59
CA ARG A 148 -14.65 -13.72 18.94
C ARG A 148 -14.96 -14.92 19.83
N GLY A 149 -14.06 -15.23 20.79
CA GLY A 149 -14.30 -16.27 21.79
C GLY A 149 -15.30 -15.89 22.86
N VAL A 150 -15.45 -14.58 23.14
CA VAL A 150 -16.35 -14.08 24.20
C VAL A 150 -17.77 -13.85 23.70
N GLU A 151 -17.93 -13.35 22.47
CA GLU A 151 -19.24 -13.05 21.87
C GLU A 151 -20.13 -14.28 21.60
N SER A 152 -19.57 -15.47 21.70
CA SER A 152 -20.30 -16.72 21.44
C SER A 152 -20.84 -17.37 22.72
N ASP A 153 -20.53 -16.82 23.89
CA ASP A 153 -20.99 -17.35 25.18
C ASP A 153 -22.21 -16.60 25.76
N GLU A 154 -22.80 -15.65 24.99
CA GLU A 154 -24.08 -14.99 25.26
C GLU A 154 -25.17 -15.54 24.34
#